data_d553db643c478c9196f7fd7352dec237
#
_entry.id   d553db643c478c9196f7fd7352dec237
#
_cell.length_a   1.000
_cell.length_b   1.000
_cell.length_c   1.000
_cell.angle_alpha   90.00
_cell.angle_beta   90.00
_cell.angle_gamma   90.00
#
_symmetry.space_group_name_H-M   'P 1'
#
loop_
_entity.id
_entity.type
_entity.pdbx_description
1 polymer ?
#
loop_
_entity_poly.entity_id
_entity_poly.type
_entity_poly.pdbx_seq_one_letter_code
_entity_poly.pdbx_strand_id
1 'polypeptide(L)'
;MATGTVRLHRVLRAPPDRVYRAFLDADALNKWLPPNGFTGKVHQIDSKVGGTYKMSFTNLNNGQSHSFGGRYLELVPGERLRYTGVFDDPNLKGEMTTTVALKKSLGGTDISITQEGIPEVIPTDMGYLGWQESLVLLAKLVEAEIP
;
A
#
# COMPACT_ATOMS: atom_id res chain seq x y z
N MET A 1 8.01 21.16 -10.61
CA MET A 1 6.63 20.97 -10.16
C MET A 1 6.62 20.23 -8.85
N ALA A 2 5.83 20.70 -7.92
CA ALA A 2 5.77 20.09 -6.59
C ALA A 2 5.01 18.77 -6.62
N THR A 3 5.57 17.76 -5.99
CA THR A 3 4.86 16.50 -5.73
C THR A 3 4.49 16.43 -4.26
N GLY A 4 3.50 15.61 -3.94
CA GLY A 4 3.06 15.44 -2.56
C GLY A 4 3.83 14.35 -1.83
N THR A 5 3.90 14.49 -0.52
CA THR A 5 4.47 13.47 0.36
C THR A 5 3.50 13.20 1.51
N VAL A 6 3.25 11.93 1.77
CA VAL A 6 2.40 11.47 2.86
C VAL A 6 3.28 10.69 3.85
N ARG A 7 3.13 11.01 5.15
CA ARG A 7 3.79 10.27 6.23
C ARG A 7 2.77 9.95 7.29
N LEU A 8 2.65 8.67 7.64
CA LEU A 8 1.73 8.26 8.68
C LEU A 8 2.27 7.04 9.43
N HIS A 9 1.63 6.78 10.56
CA HIS A 9 2.10 5.80 11.52
C HIS A 9 0.90 5.16 12.21
N ARG A 10 1.03 3.88 12.52
CA ARG A 10 0.00 3.15 13.26
C ARG A 10 0.64 1.99 14.03
N VAL A 11 0.06 1.62 15.17
CA VAL A 11 0.43 0.40 15.87
C VAL A 11 -0.60 -0.67 15.55
N LEU A 12 -0.12 -1.85 15.11
CA LEU A 12 -0.96 -2.99 14.75
C LEU A 12 -0.73 -4.12 15.76
N ARG A 13 -1.80 -4.77 16.17
CA ARG A 13 -1.73 -5.92 17.10
C ARG A 13 -1.44 -7.21 16.35
N ALA A 14 -0.30 -7.24 15.70
CA ALA A 14 0.13 -8.39 14.91
C ALA A 14 1.65 -8.40 14.83
N PRO A 15 2.28 -9.57 14.72
CA PRO A 15 3.75 -9.63 14.61
C PRO A 15 4.23 -9.05 13.27
N PRO A 16 5.44 -8.49 13.22
CA PRO A 16 5.95 -7.84 12.01
C PRO A 16 5.96 -8.72 10.77
N ASP A 17 6.23 -10.01 10.89
CA ASP A 17 6.26 -10.92 9.74
C ASP A 17 4.88 -11.09 9.11
N ARG A 18 3.80 -11.08 9.91
CA ARG A 18 2.44 -11.16 9.38
C ARG A 18 2.07 -9.88 8.64
N VAL A 19 2.43 -8.73 9.19
CA VAL A 19 2.22 -7.44 8.53
C VAL A 19 3.01 -7.39 7.22
N TYR A 20 4.26 -7.79 7.26
CA TYR A 20 5.12 -7.83 6.09
C TYR A 20 4.51 -8.68 4.96
N ARG A 21 4.06 -9.88 5.28
CA ARG A 21 3.45 -10.78 4.28
C ARG A 21 2.20 -10.19 3.64
N ALA A 22 1.43 -9.39 4.39
CA ALA A 22 0.21 -8.77 3.86
C ALA A 22 0.50 -7.77 2.74
N PHE A 23 1.71 -7.25 2.66
CA PHE A 23 2.12 -6.34 1.58
C PHE A 23 2.56 -7.09 0.32
N LEU A 24 2.81 -8.39 0.41
CA LEU A 24 3.37 -9.16 -0.70
C LEU A 24 2.46 -10.30 -1.18
N ASP A 25 1.33 -10.49 -0.55
CA ASP A 25 0.36 -11.53 -0.89
C ASP A 25 -0.78 -10.91 -1.70
N ALA A 26 -1.05 -11.48 -2.88
CA ALA A 26 -2.06 -10.93 -3.79
C ALA A 26 -3.46 -10.90 -3.18
N ASP A 27 -3.87 -11.98 -2.52
CA ASP A 27 -5.21 -12.05 -1.90
C ASP A 27 -5.33 -11.05 -0.75
N ALA A 28 -4.28 -10.89 0.04
CA ALA A 28 -4.25 -9.92 1.12
C ALA A 28 -4.36 -8.49 0.55
N LEU A 29 -3.54 -8.15 -0.43
CA LEU A 29 -3.54 -6.83 -1.05
C LEU A 29 -4.92 -6.45 -1.61
N ASN A 30 -5.59 -7.40 -2.24
CA ASN A 30 -6.94 -7.17 -2.77
C ASN A 30 -7.93 -6.79 -1.67
N LYS A 31 -7.70 -7.25 -0.45
CA LYS A 31 -8.60 -7.01 0.67
C LYS A 31 -8.36 -5.69 1.38
N TRP A 32 -7.09 -5.32 1.59
CA TRP A 32 -6.81 -4.18 2.47
C TRP A 32 -6.35 -2.92 1.76
N LEU A 33 -5.68 -3.04 0.61
CA LEU A 33 -5.09 -1.87 -0.03
C LEU A 33 -6.13 -0.94 -0.66
N PRO A 34 -7.20 -1.43 -1.34
CA PRO A 34 -8.21 -0.53 -1.91
C PRO A 34 -8.93 0.24 -0.81
N PRO A 35 -9.00 1.58 -0.93
CA PRO A 35 -9.73 2.39 0.05
C PRO A 35 -11.23 2.16 -0.04
N ASN A 36 -11.98 2.74 0.89
CA ASN A 36 -13.44 2.58 0.97
C ASN A 36 -14.10 2.90 -0.37
N GLY A 37 -15.03 2.04 -0.80
CA GLY A 37 -15.76 2.20 -2.04
C GLY A 37 -15.09 1.58 -3.26
N PHE A 38 -13.90 0.99 -3.09
CA PHE A 38 -13.15 0.36 -4.18
C PHE A 38 -12.94 -1.12 -3.90
N THR A 39 -12.87 -1.90 -4.99
CA THR A 39 -12.38 -3.28 -4.96
C THR A 39 -11.02 -3.33 -5.65
N GLY A 40 -10.20 -4.30 -5.29
CA GLY A 40 -8.87 -4.45 -5.86
C GLY A 40 -8.69 -5.76 -6.60
N LYS A 41 -7.80 -5.72 -7.60
CA LYS A 41 -7.38 -6.92 -8.31
C LYS A 41 -5.89 -6.83 -8.59
N VAL A 42 -5.13 -7.82 -8.12
CA VAL A 42 -3.72 -7.97 -8.47
C VAL A 42 -3.66 -8.77 -9.77
N HIS A 43 -3.14 -8.15 -10.82
CA HIS A 43 -3.00 -8.78 -12.13
C HIS A 43 -1.71 -9.59 -12.22
N GLN A 44 -0.67 -9.12 -11.55
CA GLN A 44 0.64 -9.75 -11.57
C GLN A 44 1.40 -9.29 -10.32
N ILE A 45 2.15 -10.17 -9.68
CA ILE A 45 3.02 -9.81 -8.58
C ILE A 45 4.22 -10.77 -8.56
N ASP A 46 5.41 -10.18 -8.44
CA ASP A 46 6.66 -10.92 -8.28
C ASP A 46 7.37 -10.34 -7.05
N SER A 47 7.17 -10.98 -5.92
CA SER A 47 7.54 -10.47 -4.59
C SER A 47 9.02 -10.67 -4.28
N LYS A 48 9.88 -10.09 -5.10
CA LYS A 48 11.34 -10.10 -4.90
C LYS A 48 11.92 -8.75 -5.31
N VAL A 49 13.11 -8.44 -4.83
CA VAL A 49 13.83 -7.21 -5.25
C VAL A 49 14.05 -7.27 -6.76
N GLY A 50 13.68 -6.19 -7.44
CA GLY A 50 13.67 -6.12 -8.91
C GLY A 50 12.43 -6.69 -9.55
N GLY A 51 11.58 -7.40 -8.81
CA GLY A 51 10.31 -7.90 -9.31
C GLY A 51 9.30 -6.78 -9.48
N THR A 52 8.28 -7.03 -10.29
CA THR A 52 7.25 -6.04 -10.61
C THR A 52 5.89 -6.48 -10.10
N TYR A 53 4.98 -5.52 -10.01
CA TYR A 53 3.59 -5.80 -9.69
C TYR A 53 2.68 -4.93 -10.55
N LYS A 54 1.45 -5.40 -10.72
CA LYS A 54 0.40 -4.68 -11.44
C LYS A 54 -0.93 -4.96 -10.77
N MET A 55 -1.68 -3.90 -10.45
CA MET A 55 -3.01 -4.07 -9.90
C MET A 55 -3.93 -2.94 -10.34
N SER A 56 -5.22 -3.12 -10.10
CA SER A 56 -6.22 -2.11 -10.40
C SER A 56 -7.21 -1.97 -9.24
N PHE A 57 -7.77 -0.77 -9.12
CA PHE A 57 -8.87 -0.48 -8.21
C PHE A 57 -10.11 -0.17 -9.06
N THR A 58 -11.25 -0.72 -8.67
CA THR A 58 -12.52 -0.49 -9.34
C THR A 58 -13.47 0.22 -8.38
N ASN A 59 -13.99 1.36 -8.81
CA ASN A 59 -14.96 2.14 -8.06
C ASN A 59 -16.33 1.45 -8.14
N LEU A 60 -16.89 1.05 -7.00
CA LEU A 60 -18.16 0.35 -6.95
C LEU A 60 -19.34 1.22 -7.41
N ASN A 61 -19.25 2.54 -7.24
CA ASN A 61 -20.35 3.42 -7.59
C ASN A 61 -20.54 3.59 -9.09
N ASN A 62 -19.46 3.61 -9.86
CA ASN A 62 -19.53 3.87 -11.31
C ASN A 62 -18.90 2.78 -12.16
N GLY A 63 -18.31 1.74 -11.55
CA GLY A 63 -17.67 0.65 -12.28
C GLY A 63 -16.37 1.00 -12.97
N GLN A 64 -15.89 2.22 -12.83
CA GLN A 64 -14.64 2.63 -13.46
C GLN A 64 -13.43 2.06 -12.71
N SER A 65 -12.45 1.59 -13.48
CA SER A 65 -11.21 1.04 -12.94
C SER A 65 -10.03 1.89 -13.36
N HIS A 66 -9.04 1.97 -12.49
CA HIS A 66 -7.74 2.50 -12.85
C HIS A 66 -6.67 1.53 -12.37
N SER A 67 -5.59 1.45 -13.12
CA SER A 67 -4.51 0.53 -12.83
C SER A 67 -3.21 1.26 -12.57
N PHE A 68 -2.35 0.59 -11.86
CA PHE A 68 -1.03 1.09 -11.51
C PHE A 68 -0.11 -0.09 -11.25
N GLY A 69 1.18 0.17 -11.28
CA GLY A 69 2.16 -0.87 -11.02
C GLY A 69 3.52 -0.26 -10.74
N GLY A 70 4.46 -1.11 -10.41
CA GLY A 70 5.81 -0.68 -10.08
C GLY A 70 6.74 -1.87 -9.86
N ARG A 71 7.82 -1.61 -9.15
CA ARG A 71 8.81 -2.64 -8.84
C ARG A 71 9.27 -2.52 -7.39
N TYR A 72 9.74 -3.63 -6.85
CA TYR A 72 10.27 -3.68 -5.50
C TYR A 72 11.74 -3.27 -5.50
N LEU A 73 12.07 -2.28 -4.68
CA LEU A 73 13.42 -1.75 -4.55
C LEU A 73 14.15 -2.39 -3.37
N GLU A 74 13.43 -2.66 -2.28
CA GLU A 74 14.01 -3.21 -1.06
C GLU A 74 12.98 -4.08 -0.36
N LEU A 75 13.36 -5.28 0.04
CA LEU A 75 12.52 -6.19 0.79
C LEU A 75 13.35 -6.83 1.90
N VAL A 76 13.14 -6.36 3.13
CA VAL A 76 13.79 -6.92 4.32
C VAL A 76 12.70 -7.54 5.17
N PRO A 77 12.58 -8.89 5.20
CA PRO A 77 11.47 -9.57 5.88
C PRO A 77 11.26 -9.10 7.31
N GLY A 78 10.02 -8.71 7.60
CA GLY A 78 9.63 -8.25 8.93
C GLY A 78 10.14 -6.88 9.34
N GLU A 79 10.90 -6.20 8.48
CA GLU A 79 11.53 -4.92 8.84
C GLU A 79 11.22 -3.79 7.86
N ARG A 80 11.28 -4.04 6.55
CA ARG A 80 11.20 -2.93 5.61
C ARG A 80 10.80 -3.38 4.21
N LEU A 81 9.95 -2.55 3.57
CA LEU A 81 9.64 -2.66 2.16
C LEU A 81 9.79 -1.29 1.53
N ARG A 82 10.29 -1.27 0.30
CA ARG A 82 10.35 -0.06 -0.51
C ARG A 82 10.02 -0.42 -1.94
N TYR A 83 9.05 0.27 -2.53
CA TYR A 83 8.60 -0.02 -3.87
C TYR A 83 8.12 1.22 -4.58
N THR A 84 8.13 1.17 -5.90
CA THR A 84 7.66 2.27 -6.75
C THR A 84 6.21 2.06 -7.13
N GLY A 85 5.57 3.13 -7.61
CA GLY A 85 4.23 3.07 -8.17
C GLY A 85 4.07 4.08 -9.28
N VAL A 86 3.51 3.66 -10.40
CA VAL A 86 3.21 4.51 -11.55
C VAL A 86 1.79 4.22 -11.99
N PHE A 87 0.98 5.26 -12.10
CA PHE A 87 -0.38 5.14 -12.64
C PHE A 87 -0.31 4.95 -14.15
N ASP A 88 -1.20 4.11 -14.69
CA ASP A 88 -1.31 3.92 -16.14
C ASP A 88 -2.00 5.11 -16.80
N ASP A 89 -2.69 5.96 -16.04
CA ASP A 89 -3.34 7.16 -16.53
C ASP A 89 -2.29 8.20 -16.95
N PRO A 90 -2.24 8.61 -18.23
CA PRO A 90 -1.26 9.60 -18.69
C PRO A 90 -1.40 10.97 -18.05
N ASN A 91 -2.53 11.27 -17.43
CA ASN A 91 -2.74 12.52 -16.68
C ASN A 91 -2.14 12.48 -15.28
N LEU A 92 -1.77 11.31 -14.79
CA LEU A 92 -1.16 11.11 -13.48
C LEU A 92 0.30 10.72 -13.67
N LYS A 93 1.10 11.67 -14.09
CA LYS A 93 2.51 11.45 -14.43
C LYS A 93 3.40 11.35 -13.20
N GLY A 94 4.50 10.65 -13.35
CA GLY A 94 5.54 10.54 -12.33
C GLY A 94 5.55 9.19 -11.65
N GLU A 95 6.62 8.96 -10.92
CA GLU A 95 6.82 7.73 -10.18
C GLU A 95 6.76 8.04 -8.68
N MET A 96 5.89 7.34 -7.98
CA MET A 96 5.81 7.41 -6.52
C MET A 96 6.78 6.39 -5.92
N THR A 97 7.28 6.67 -4.73
CA THR A 97 8.05 5.71 -3.95
C THR A 97 7.42 5.59 -2.58
N THR A 98 7.09 4.36 -2.21
CA THR A 98 6.53 4.05 -0.90
C THR A 98 7.57 3.30 -0.08
N THR A 99 7.83 3.81 1.12
CA THR A 99 8.70 3.16 2.10
C THR A 99 7.86 2.75 3.30
N VAL A 100 7.93 1.47 3.64
CA VAL A 100 7.22 0.90 4.78
C VAL A 100 8.26 0.40 5.77
N ALA A 101 8.27 0.96 6.96
CA ALA A 101 9.16 0.52 8.04
C ALA A 101 8.35 -0.18 9.11
N LEU A 102 8.78 -1.37 9.51
CA LEU A 102 8.14 -2.18 10.53
C LEU A 102 9.08 -2.31 11.72
N LYS A 103 8.57 -2.00 12.90
CA LYS A 103 9.34 -2.12 14.13
C LYS A 103 8.52 -2.89 15.15
N LYS A 104 9.12 -3.92 15.74
CA LYS A 104 8.47 -4.67 16.80
C LYS A 104 8.23 -3.76 18.00
N SER A 105 7.04 -3.80 18.55
CA SER A 105 6.66 -3.04 19.75
C SER A 105 5.98 -3.97 20.75
N LEU A 106 5.77 -3.47 21.96
CA LEU A 106 5.08 -4.25 23.01
C LEU A 106 3.66 -4.64 22.60
N GLY A 107 2.99 -3.79 21.81
CA GLY A 107 1.63 -4.07 21.34
C GLY A 107 1.56 -4.85 20.04
N GLY A 108 2.69 -5.15 19.41
CA GLY A 108 2.75 -5.84 18.13
C GLY A 108 3.75 -5.23 17.17
N THR A 109 3.29 -4.44 16.20
CA THR A 109 4.13 -3.80 15.19
C THR A 109 3.81 -2.32 15.08
N ASP A 110 4.86 -1.52 15.10
CA ASP A 110 4.78 -0.10 14.77
C ASP A 110 5.08 0.02 13.27
N ILE A 111 4.08 0.41 12.48
CA ILE A 111 4.23 0.58 11.04
C ILE A 111 4.30 2.07 10.71
N SER A 112 5.32 2.45 9.95
CA SER A 112 5.49 3.81 9.42
C SER A 112 5.49 3.75 7.91
N ILE A 113 4.70 4.61 7.28
CA ILE A 113 4.58 4.67 5.82
C ILE A 113 4.95 6.07 5.37
N THR A 114 5.84 6.14 4.38
CA THR A 114 6.19 7.38 3.69
C THR A 114 5.98 7.14 2.20
N GLN A 115 5.11 7.93 1.60
CA GLN A 115 4.89 7.88 0.16
C GLN A 115 5.25 9.23 -0.45
N GLU A 116 6.21 9.22 -1.34
CA GLU A 116 6.76 10.40 -2.00
C GLU A 116 6.44 10.40 -3.49
N GLY A 117 6.49 11.55 -4.11
CA GLY A 117 6.28 11.66 -5.55
C GLY A 117 4.82 11.55 -5.98
N ILE A 118 3.88 11.80 -5.07
CA ILE A 118 2.45 11.78 -5.41
C ILE A 118 2.18 12.85 -6.47
N PRO A 119 1.50 12.49 -7.58
CA PRO A 119 1.21 13.46 -8.63
C PRO A 119 0.57 14.74 -8.10
N GLU A 120 1.00 15.88 -8.63
CA GLU A 120 0.56 17.20 -8.17
C GLU A 120 -0.96 17.38 -8.21
N VAL A 121 -1.63 16.75 -9.17
CA VAL A 121 -3.08 16.85 -9.32
C VAL A 121 -3.86 16.13 -8.21
N ILE A 122 -3.18 15.30 -7.42
CA ILE A 122 -3.80 14.60 -6.29
C ILE A 122 -3.54 15.41 -5.02
N PRO A 123 -4.59 15.96 -4.39
CA PRO A 123 -4.40 16.67 -3.11
C PRO A 123 -3.79 15.74 -2.06
N THR A 124 -2.84 16.27 -1.28
CA THR A 124 -2.12 15.48 -0.28
C THR A 124 -3.05 14.89 0.79
N ASP A 125 -4.08 15.63 1.19
CA ASP A 125 -5.07 15.15 2.16
C ASP A 125 -5.84 13.93 1.63
N MET A 126 -6.07 13.83 0.33
CA MET A 126 -6.71 12.66 -0.28
C MET A 126 -5.79 11.43 -0.16
N GLY A 127 -4.48 11.63 -0.30
CA GLY A 127 -3.50 10.58 -0.07
C GLY A 127 -3.53 10.08 1.38
N TYR A 128 -3.60 10.98 2.34
CA TYR A 128 -3.74 10.61 3.75
C TYR A 128 -5.02 9.82 4.02
N LEU A 129 -6.15 10.30 3.51
CA LEU A 129 -7.44 9.62 3.72
C LEU A 129 -7.41 8.21 3.15
N GLY A 130 -6.87 8.03 1.94
CA GLY A 130 -6.76 6.72 1.33
C GLY A 130 -5.91 5.77 2.15
N TRP A 131 -4.74 6.22 2.62
CA TRP A 131 -3.88 5.40 3.46
C TRP A 131 -4.51 5.07 4.81
N GLN A 132 -5.20 6.04 5.43
CA GLN A 132 -5.88 5.79 6.71
C GLN A 132 -6.95 4.72 6.55
N GLU A 133 -7.74 4.77 5.49
CA GLU A 133 -8.76 3.77 5.20
C GLU A 133 -8.14 2.40 4.95
N SER A 134 -7.07 2.35 4.16
CA SER A 134 -6.36 1.11 3.87
C SER A 134 -5.77 0.50 5.15
N LEU A 135 -5.19 1.31 6.03
CA LEU A 135 -4.60 0.82 7.28
C LEU A 135 -5.64 0.28 8.25
N VAL A 136 -6.85 0.81 8.25
CA VAL A 136 -7.96 0.24 9.05
C VAL A 136 -8.27 -1.17 8.54
N LEU A 137 -8.33 -1.36 7.23
CA LEU A 137 -8.57 -2.66 6.63
C LEU A 137 -7.40 -3.62 6.88
N LEU A 138 -6.17 -3.13 6.80
CA LEU A 138 -4.99 -3.92 7.12
C LEU A 138 -5.05 -4.41 8.57
N ALA A 139 -5.41 -3.52 9.50
CA ALA A 139 -5.54 -3.90 10.91
C ALA A 139 -6.56 -5.03 11.09
N LYS A 140 -7.71 -4.93 10.44
CA LYS A 140 -8.74 -5.97 10.50
C LYS A 140 -8.23 -7.32 9.99
N LEU A 141 -7.39 -7.28 8.96
CA LEU A 141 -6.86 -8.49 8.35
C LEU A 141 -5.78 -9.16 9.24
N VAL A 142 -4.81 -8.37 9.70
CA VAL A 142 -3.63 -8.94 10.38
C VAL A 142 -3.85 -9.13 11.89
N GLU A 143 -4.79 -8.41 12.49
CA GLU A 143 -5.09 -8.54 13.92
C GLU A 143 -6.09 -9.67 14.21
N ALA A 144 -6.74 -10.22 13.19
CA ALA A 144 -7.72 -11.27 13.38
C ALA A 144 -7.07 -12.54 13.94
N GLU A 145 -7.69 -13.09 14.98
CA GLU A 145 -7.29 -14.37 15.56
C GLU A 145 -8.27 -15.43 15.11
N ILE A 146 -7.84 -16.26 14.16
CA ILE A 146 -8.68 -17.32 13.60
C ILE A 146 -8.13 -18.66 14.10
N PRO A 147 -8.98 -19.47 14.79
CA PRO A 147 -8.56 -20.77 15.29
C PRO A 147 -8.23 -21.76 14.17
#